data_c8e88e60307f0e96fc54cda0b472f5c0
#
_entry.id   c8e88e60307f0e96fc54cda0b472f5c0
#
_cell.length_a   1.000
_cell.length_b   1.000
_cell.length_c   1.000
_cell.angle_alpha   90.00
_cell.angle_beta   90.00
_cell.angle_gamma   90.00
#
_symmetry.space_group_name_H-M   'P 1'
#
loop_
_entity.id
_entity.type
_entity.pdbx_description
1 polymer ?
#
loop_
_entity_poly.entity_id
_entity_poly.type
_entity_poly.pdbx_seq_one_letter_code
_entity_poly.pdbx_strand_id
1 'polypeptide(L)'
;MVKHVFIISILLLVCASGFGQKNYRGGIVYGPKAAFNISAPEGWVLDNQAGVEQGLPCVLYPKGESWADARTVIYAEIAGTQFEDVNAFVATAIKEMKAKHGTPKEKIASGKTHDGHDYFINEYPATKTYSQWERVAYVQLPKAVAYIVLSSRDEKSYRKDAPALQEVLKTFVYLEPRTDSKSH
;
A
#
# COMPACT_ATOMS: atom_id res chain seq x y z
N MET A 1 28.48 57.45 -46.92
CA MET A 1 28.78 56.04 -46.69
C MET A 1 28.08 55.64 -45.43
N VAL A 2 26.90 54.97 -45.51
CA VAL A 2 26.11 54.56 -44.41
C VAL A 2 26.27 52.99 -44.29
N LYS A 3 26.90 52.54 -43.19
CA LYS A 3 27.07 51.10 -42.92
C LYS A 3 25.79 50.54 -42.24
N HIS A 4 25.15 49.66 -42.94
CA HIS A 4 24.00 48.89 -42.41
C HIS A 4 24.55 47.74 -41.54
N VAL A 5 24.24 47.79 -40.26
CA VAL A 5 24.49 46.69 -39.33
C VAL A 5 23.25 45.80 -39.32
N PHE A 6 23.38 44.57 -39.84
CA PHE A 6 22.34 43.52 -39.77
C PHE A 6 22.42 42.86 -38.41
N ILE A 7 21.41 43.07 -37.57
CA ILE A 7 21.25 42.34 -36.29
C ILE A 7 20.44 41.09 -36.62
N ILE A 8 21.12 39.94 -36.61
CA ILE A 8 20.47 38.61 -36.68
C ILE A 8 19.98 38.24 -35.28
N SER A 9 18.66 38.33 -35.08
CA SER A 9 18.01 37.83 -33.87
C SER A 9 17.88 36.32 -34.00
N ILE A 10 18.72 35.60 -33.26
CA ILE A 10 18.59 34.15 -33.09
C ILE A 10 17.52 33.90 -32.06
N LEU A 11 16.34 33.44 -32.52
CA LEU A 11 15.23 32.99 -31.68
C LEU A 11 15.53 31.58 -31.20
N LEU A 12 16.05 31.45 -29.96
CA LEU A 12 16.24 30.17 -29.30
C LEU A 12 14.87 29.58 -28.92
N LEU A 13 14.39 28.63 -29.74
CA LEU A 13 13.22 27.82 -29.44
C LEU A 13 13.62 26.79 -28.37
N VAL A 14 13.37 27.10 -27.10
CA VAL A 14 13.50 26.12 -26.00
C VAL A 14 12.31 25.17 -26.11
N CYS A 15 12.52 24.02 -26.77
CA CYS A 15 11.62 22.87 -26.65
C CYS A 15 11.67 22.38 -25.21
N ALA A 16 10.76 22.84 -24.37
CA ALA A 16 10.47 22.22 -23.10
C ALA A 16 9.86 20.84 -23.40
N SER A 17 10.72 19.83 -23.49
CA SER A 17 10.31 18.42 -23.45
C SER A 17 9.70 18.18 -22.07
N GLY A 18 8.40 18.40 -21.96
CA GLY A 18 7.62 17.97 -20.82
C GLY A 18 7.76 16.45 -20.74
N PHE A 19 8.70 15.97 -19.94
CA PHE A 19 8.66 14.61 -19.45
C PHE A 19 7.36 14.46 -18.65
N GLY A 20 6.32 14.01 -19.34
CA GLY A 20 5.09 13.59 -18.72
C GLY A 20 5.45 12.49 -17.75
N GLN A 21 5.62 12.84 -16.49
CA GLN A 21 5.73 11.90 -15.39
C GLN A 21 4.46 11.06 -15.47
N LYS A 22 4.56 9.84 -16.04
CA LYS A 22 3.49 8.86 -15.96
C LYS A 22 3.24 8.67 -14.47
N ASN A 23 2.15 9.23 -13.96
CA ASN A 23 1.68 8.99 -12.61
C ASN A 23 1.41 7.48 -12.50
N TYR A 24 2.42 6.74 -12.10
CA TYR A 24 2.30 5.33 -11.79
C TYR A 24 1.46 5.26 -10.52
N ARG A 25 0.18 4.91 -10.65
CA ARG A 25 -0.76 4.87 -9.52
C ARG A 25 -0.60 3.63 -8.67
N GLY A 26 0.36 2.76 -8.98
CA GLY A 26 0.56 1.49 -8.30
C GLY A 26 1.86 1.43 -7.51
N GLY A 27 1.88 0.60 -6.48
CA GLY A 27 3.06 0.26 -5.69
C GLY A 27 3.25 -1.23 -5.60
N ILE A 28 4.50 -1.67 -5.77
CA ILE A 28 4.86 -3.08 -5.63
C ILE A 28 5.32 -3.30 -4.19
N VAL A 29 4.66 -4.26 -3.54
CA VAL A 29 5.07 -4.82 -2.25
C VAL A 29 5.73 -6.17 -2.52
N TYR A 30 6.94 -6.35 -2.06
CA TYR A 30 7.68 -7.58 -2.28
C TYR A 30 8.23 -8.15 -0.98
N GLY A 31 8.33 -9.46 -0.94
CA GLY A 31 8.95 -10.23 0.12
C GLY A 31 9.75 -11.40 -0.47
N PRO A 32 10.35 -12.25 0.37
CA PRO A 32 11.24 -13.31 -0.08
C PRO A 32 10.60 -14.37 -0.99
N LYS A 33 9.28 -14.58 -0.89
CA LYS A 33 8.56 -15.64 -1.60
C LYS A 33 7.44 -15.14 -2.51
N ALA A 34 7.09 -13.87 -2.45
CA ALA A 34 5.94 -13.32 -3.16
C ALA A 34 6.11 -11.82 -3.42
N ALA A 35 5.37 -11.32 -4.38
CA ALA A 35 5.17 -9.89 -4.59
C ALA A 35 3.72 -9.65 -5.01
N PHE A 36 3.24 -8.43 -4.80
CA PHE A 36 1.95 -7.99 -5.31
C PHE A 36 1.97 -6.49 -5.63
N ASN A 37 1.05 -6.08 -6.47
CA ASN A 37 0.84 -4.66 -6.78
C ASN A 37 -0.49 -4.21 -6.22
N ILE A 38 -0.55 -2.98 -5.73
CA ILE A 38 -1.76 -2.28 -5.30
C ILE A 38 -1.77 -0.86 -5.87
N SER A 39 -2.93 -0.23 -5.88
CA SER A 39 -3.08 1.17 -6.29
C SER A 39 -3.79 1.99 -5.21
N ALA A 40 -3.53 3.30 -5.20
CA ALA A 40 -4.23 4.20 -4.32
C ALA A 40 -5.71 4.33 -4.71
N PRO A 41 -6.63 4.33 -3.75
CA PRO A 41 -8.02 4.72 -3.98
C PRO A 41 -8.14 6.18 -4.43
N GLU A 42 -9.30 6.56 -4.93
CA GLU A 42 -9.57 7.97 -5.24
C GLU A 42 -9.40 8.83 -3.98
N GLY A 43 -8.75 9.98 -4.13
CA GLY A 43 -8.46 10.89 -3.03
C GLY A 43 -7.29 10.47 -2.14
N TRP A 44 -6.56 9.41 -2.48
CA TRP A 44 -5.37 8.94 -1.77
C TRP A 44 -4.11 9.06 -2.61
N VAL A 45 -2.97 9.11 -1.94
CA VAL A 45 -1.62 9.04 -2.52
C VAL A 45 -1.01 7.70 -2.13
N LEU A 46 -0.36 7.04 -3.08
CA LEU A 46 0.52 5.92 -2.83
C LEU A 46 1.96 6.41 -2.92
N ASP A 47 2.74 6.11 -1.89
CA ASP A 47 4.11 6.59 -1.72
C ASP A 47 5.05 5.42 -1.40
N ASN A 48 6.04 5.22 -2.24
CA ASN A 48 7.04 4.16 -2.09
C ASN A 48 8.29 4.64 -1.34
N GLN A 49 8.33 5.88 -0.87
CA GLN A 49 9.49 6.46 -0.20
C GLN A 49 9.22 6.78 1.28
N ALA A 50 8.03 7.30 1.58
CA ALA A 50 7.73 7.83 2.91
C ALA A 50 7.79 6.79 4.05
N GLY A 51 7.59 5.50 3.76
CA GLY A 51 7.64 4.41 4.74
C GLY A 51 8.98 3.67 4.84
N VAL A 52 9.96 3.97 3.99
CA VAL A 52 11.19 3.17 3.82
C VAL A 52 12.01 3.06 5.11
N GLU A 53 12.15 4.16 5.86
CA GLU A 53 12.88 4.17 7.14
C GLU A 53 12.21 3.28 8.21
N GLN A 54 10.92 2.96 8.03
CA GLN A 54 10.15 2.07 8.90
C GLN A 54 10.08 0.64 8.34
N GLY A 55 10.77 0.36 7.24
CA GLY A 55 10.75 -0.93 6.57
C GLY A 55 9.51 -1.19 5.71
N LEU A 56 8.68 -0.17 5.49
CA LEU A 56 7.43 -0.28 4.72
C LEU A 56 7.68 0.06 3.24
N PRO A 57 7.55 -0.90 2.33
CA PRO A 57 7.86 -0.67 0.92
C PRO A 57 6.83 0.18 0.19
N CYS A 58 5.63 0.29 0.75
CA CYS A 58 4.51 1.00 0.16
C CYS A 58 3.56 1.48 1.26
N VAL A 59 3.28 2.77 1.27
CA VAL A 59 2.35 3.40 2.19
C VAL A 59 1.35 4.26 1.43
N LEU A 60 0.15 4.44 2.00
CA LEU A 60 -0.89 5.26 1.41
C LEU A 60 -1.45 6.20 2.49
N TYR A 61 -1.81 7.41 2.07
CA TYR A 61 -2.42 8.42 2.93
C TYR A 61 -3.34 9.35 2.11
N PRO A 62 -4.28 10.09 2.72
CA PRO A 62 -5.17 10.99 2.02
C PRO A 62 -4.41 12.08 1.27
N LYS A 63 -4.87 12.43 0.08
CA LYS A 63 -4.28 13.50 -0.75
C LYS A 63 -4.35 14.83 -0.01
N GLY A 64 -3.23 15.53 0.02
CA GLY A 64 -3.07 16.81 0.74
C GLY A 64 -2.54 16.65 2.17
N GLU A 65 -2.38 15.41 2.64
CA GLU A 65 -1.71 15.08 3.90
C GLU A 65 -0.32 14.47 3.62
N SER A 66 0.42 14.10 4.66
CA SER A 66 1.68 13.37 4.58
C SER A 66 1.58 12.07 5.38
N TRP A 67 2.49 11.11 5.11
CA TRP A 67 2.59 9.87 5.88
C TRP A 67 2.74 10.13 7.40
N ALA A 68 3.53 11.13 7.76
CA ALA A 68 3.79 11.46 9.17
C ALA A 68 2.58 12.11 9.88
N ASP A 69 1.79 12.91 9.17
CA ASP A 69 0.76 13.76 9.77
C ASP A 69 -0.66 13.20 9.58
N ALA A 70 -0.86 12.34 8.58
CA ALA A 70 -2.17 11.76 8.27
C ALA A 70 -2.80 11.08 9.49
N ARG A 71 -4.09 11.33 9.67
CA ARG A 71 -4.84 10.68 10.76
C ARG A 71 -5.10 9.21 10.45
N THR A 72 -5.32 8.89 9.20
CA THR A 72 -5.50 7.53 8.70
C THR A 72 -4.45 7.24 7.65
N VAL A 73 -3.81 6.09 7.77
CA VAL A 73 -2.81 5.60 6.83
C VAL A 73 -3.10 4.16 6.45
N ILE A 74 -2.59 3.74 5.29
CA ILE A 74 -2.60 2.33 4.88
C ILE A 74 -1.15 1.95 4.57
N TYR A 75 -0.77 0.74 4.97
CA TYR A 75 0.50 0.13 4.56
C TYR A 75 0.29 -1.35 4.26
N ALA A 76 1.20 -1.92 3.50
CA ALA A 76 1.07 -3.28 3.02
C ALA A 76 2.40 -4.03 3.12
N GLU A 77 2.32 -5.29 3.51
CA GLU A 77 3.47 -6.16 3.72
C GLU A 77 3.19 -7.60 3.31
N ILE A 78 4.25 -8.40 3.25
CA ILE A 78 4.21 -9.86 3.14
C ILE A 78 4.71 -10.45 4.46
N ALA A 79 3.98 -11.40 5.01
CA ALA A 79 4.35 -12.09 6.24
C ALA A 79 5.69 -12.83 6.09
N GLY A 80 6.36 -13.04 7.22
CA GLY A 80 7.64 -13.76 7.26
C GLY A 80 7.57 -15.14 6.59
N THR A 81 8.71 -15.62 6.12
CA THR A 81 8.83 -16.84 5.30
C THR A 81 8.35 -18.13 5.96
N GLN A 82 8.17 -18.11 7.27
CA GLN A 82 7.62 -19.20 8.07
C GLN A 82 6.11 -19.38 7.89
N PHE A 83 5.41 -18.38 7.32
CA PHE A 83 3.97 -18.41 7.13
C PHE A 83 3.61 -18.60 5.65
N GLU A 84 3.01 -19.74 5.34
CA GLU A 84 2.43 -20.03 4.02
C GLU A 84 0.90 -20.14 4.08
N ASP A 85 0.33 -20.30 5.29
CA ASP A 85 -1.11 -20.37 5.57
C ASP A 85 -1.58 -19.14 6.32
N VAL A 86 -2.64 -18.51 5.82
CA VAL A 86 -3.19 -17.27 6.38
C VAL A 86 -3.79 -17.47 7.77
N ASN A 87 -4.38 -18.62 8.06
CA ASN A 87 -5.00 -18.85 9.39
C ASN A 87 -3.93 -19.04 10.45
N ALA A 88 -2.83 -19.74 10.13
CA ALA A 88 -1.68 -19.89 11.01
C ALA A 88 -1.02 -18.54 11.32
N PHE A 89 -0.85 -17.70 10.30
CA PHE A 89 -0.33 -16.34 10.48
C PHE A 89 -1.23 -15.51 11.40
N VAL A 90 -2.53 -15.47 11.10
CA VAL A 90 -3.50 -14.66 11.86
C VAL A 90 -3.61 -15.14 13.31
N ALA A 91 -3.64 -16.44 13.57
CA ALA A 91 -3.66 -16.99 14.93
C ALA A 91 -2.44 -16.54 15.73
N THR A 92 -1.26 -16.55 15.11
CA THR A 92 -0.02 -16.07 15.73
C THR A 92 -0.08 -14.57 15.97
N ALA A 93 -0.48 -13.78 14.99
CA ALA A 93 -0.60 -12.32 15.08
C ALA A 93 -1.58 -11.92 16.20
N ILE A 94 -2.75 -12.55 16.28
CA ILE A 94 -3.74 -12.29 17.34
C ILE A 94 -3.14 -12.60 18.72
N LYS A 95 -2.45 -13.72 18.86
CA LYS A 95 -1.82 -14.12 20.13
C LYS A 95 -0.76 -13.09 20.58
N GLU A 96 0.09 -12.65 19.67
CA GLU A 96 1.16 -11.68 19.95
C GLU A 96 0.61 -10.28 20.24
N MET A 97 -0.40 -9.87 19.50
CA MET A 97 -0.99 -8.54 19.59
C MET A 97 -2.00 -8.41 20.76
N LYS A 98 -2.53 -9.50 21.29
CA LYS A 98 -3.61 -9.51 22.27
C LYS A 98 -3.37 -8.60 23.48
N ALA A 99 -2.13 -8.52 23.96
CA ALA A 99 -1.79 -7.69 25.12
C ALA A 99 -1.96 -6.17 24.83
N LYS A 100 -1.75 -5.73 23.59
CA LYS A 100 -1.86 -4.33 23.18
C LYS A 100 -3.23 -4.02 22.58
N HIS A 101 -3.67 -4.82 21.63
CA HIS A 101 -4.87 -4.57 20.81
C HIS A 101 -6.15 -5.22 21.37
N GLY A 102 -6.05 -6.04 22.42
CA GLY A 102 -7.20 -6.81 22.90
C GLY A 102 -7.61 -7.89 21.89
N THR A 103 -8.87 -8.35 22.01
CA THR A 103 -9.42 -9.36 21.10
C THR A 103 -10.02 -8.66 19.88
N PRO A 104 -9.61 -9.00 18.66
CA PRO A 104 -10.18 -8.40 17.45
C PRO A 104 -11.61 -8.88 17.20
N LYS A 105 -12.34 -8.13 16.39
CA LYS A 105 -13.53 -8.65 15.71
C LYS A 105 -13.05 -9.33 14.43
N GLU A 106 -13.13 -10.65 14.42
CA GLU A 106 -12.62 -11.44 13.33
C GLU A 106 -13.60 -11.51 12.14
N LYS A 107 -13.04 -11.56 10.95
CA LYS A 107 -13.76 -11.77 9.68
C LYS A 107 -14.98 -10.85 9.50
N ILE A 108 -14.83 -9.57 9.83
CA ILE A 108 -15.91 -8.57 9.66
C ILE A 108 -16.30 -8.36 8.19
N ALA A 109 -15.44 -8.74 7.26
CA ALA A 109 -15.68 -8.80 5.83
C ALA A 109 -14.78 -9.87 5.22
N SER A 110 -15.19 -10.40 4.07
CA SER A 110 -14.39 -11.31 3.24
C SER A 110 -14.74 -11.11 1.78
N GLY A 111 -13.88 -11.56 0.87
CA GLY A 111 -14.10 -11.46 -0.56
C GLY A 111 -12.92 -11.97 -1.37
N LYS A 112 -12.84 -11.50 -2.63
CA LYS A 112 -11.74 -11.78 -3.53
C LYS A 112 -11.06 -10.51 -3.97
N THR A 113 -9.74 -10.57 -4.10
CA THR A 113 -8.93 -9.51 -4.72
C THR A 113 -9.27 -9.38 -6.21
N HIS A 114 -8.68 -8.38 -6.88
CA HIS A 114 -8.87 -8.19 -8.32
C HIS A 114 -8.55 -9.43 -9.14
N ASP A 115 -7.51 -10.15 -8.78
CA ASP A 115 -7.03 -11.36 -9.45
C ASP A 115 -7.54 -12.68 -8.84
N GLY A 116 -8.52 -12.61 -7.93
CA GLY A 116 -9.29 -13.74 -7.43
C GLY A 116 -8.76 -14.43 -6.18
N HIS A 117 -7.72 -13.91 -5.52
CA HIS A 117 -7.25 -14.44 -4.24
C HIS A 117 -8.26 -14.17 -3.12
N ASP A 118 -8.47 -15.14 -2.24
CA ASP A 118 -9.36 -14.98 -1.09
C ASP A 118 -8.72 -14.05 -0.04
N TYR A 119 -9.55 -13.18 0.52
CA TYR A 119 -9.17 -12.35 1.67
C TYR A 119 -10.27 -12.32 2.72
N PHE A 120 -9.89 -12.00 3.94
CA PHE A 120 -10.79 -11.56 5.00
C PHE A 120 -10.19 -10.41 5.79
N ILE A 121 -11.05 -9.68 6.50
CA ILE A 121 -10.68 -8.49 7.26
C ILE A 121 -11.02 -8.70 8.73
N ASN A 122 -10.05 -8.44 9.61
CA ASN A 122 -10.26 -8.29 11.04
C ASN A 122 -10.26 -6.82 11.43
N GLU A 123 -11.03 -6.48 12.47
CA GLU A 123 -11.05 -5.14 13.07
C GLU A 123 -10.46 -5.18 14.47
N TYR A 124 -9.52 -4.27 14.74
CA TYR A 124 -8.86 -4.07 16.03
C TYR A 124 -9.24 -2.69 16.56
N PRO A 125 -10.26 -2.61 17.46
CA PRO A 125 -10.63 -1.34 18.08
C PRO A 125 -9.49 -0.80 18.96
N ALA A 126 -9.43 0.52 19.11
CA ALA A 126 -8.51 1.14 20.04
C ALA A 126 -8.76 0.63 21.47
N THR A 127 -7.68 0.52 22.24
CA THR A 127 -7.70 0.13 23.65
C THR A 127 -7.04 1.21 24.51
N LYS A 128 -7.04 1.04 25.83
CA LYS A 128 -6.30 1.93 26.74
C LYS A 128 -4.79 1.89 26.54
N THR A 129 -4.27 0.77 26.05
CA THR A 129 -2.84 0.54 25.84
C THR A 129 -2.39 0.77 24.40
N TYR A 130 -3.34 0.84 23.47
CA TYR A 130 -3.09 1.08 22.05
C TYR A 130 -4.21 1.94 21.45
N SER A 131 -3.91 3.19 21.18
CA SER A 131 -4.92 4.20 20.79
C SER A 131 -5.34 4.17 19.32
N GLN A 132 -4.74 3.29 18.53
CA GLN A 132 -5.05 3.20 17.10
C GLN A 132 -6.27 2.29 16.86
N TRP A 133 -7.09 2.68 15.89
CA TRP A 133 -8.14 1.87 15.30
C TRP A 133 -7.60 1.23 14.04
N GLU A 134 -7.69 -0.09 13.91
CA GLU A 134 -7.11 -0.78 12.76
C GLU A 134 -8.08 -1.74 12.10
N ARG A 135 -7.95 -1.86 10.78
CA ARG A 135 -8.44 -2.98 9.99
C ARG A 135 -7.28 -3.63 9.28
N VAL A 136 -7.23 -4.93 9.36
CA VAL A 136 -6.20 -5.71 8.68
C VAL A 136 -6.87 -6.67 7.71
N ALA A 137 -6.59 -6.50 6.43
CA ALA A 137 -6.96 -7.44 5.39
C ALA A 137 -5.83 -8.47 5.24
N TYR A 138 -6.19 -9.73 5.29
CA TYR A 138 -5.27 -10.86 5.13
C TYR A 138 -5.61 -11.58 3.84
N VAL A 139 -4.63 -11.72 2.95
CA VAL A 139 -4.78 -12.33 1.62
C VAL A 139 -3.95 -13.59 1.55
N GLN A 140 -4.58 -14.73 1.23
CA GLN A 140 -3.87 -15.98 0.99
C GLN A 140 -3.23 -15.94 -0.39
N LEU A 141 -1.92 -16.09 -0.46
CA LEU A 141 -1.15 -16.28 -1.67
C LEU A 141 -0.68 -17.75 -1.78
N PRO A 142 -0.20 -18.22 -2.95
CA PRO A 142 0.17 -19.63 -3.15
C PRO A 142 1.21 -20.16 -2.16
N LYS A 143 2.17 -19.34 -1.72
CA LYS A 143 3.25 -19.72 -0.78
C LYS A 143 3.60 -18.62 0.22
N ALA A 144 2.67 -17.72 0.45
CA ALA A 144 2.86 -16.58 1.35
C ALA A 144 1.53 -16.02 1.82
N VAL A 145 1.59 -15.13 2.79
CA VAL A 145 0.45 -14.33 3.25
C VAL A 145 0.78 -12.87 3.02
N ALA A 146 -0.06 -12.17 2.29
CA ALA A 146 -0.02 -10.71 2.23
C ALA A 146 -0.99 -10.13 3.26
N TYR A 147 -0.65 -8.98 3.84
CA TYR A 147 -1.56 -8.25 4.69
C TYR A 147 -1.48 -6.76 4.43
N ILE A 148 -2.63 -6.11 4.53
CA ILE A 148 -2.79 -4.68 4.30
C ILE A 148 -3.48 -4.09 5.53
N VAL A 149 -2.84 -3.13 6.15
CA VAL A 149 -3.30 -2.49 7.39
C VAL A 149 -3.81 -1.09 7.09
N LEU A 150 -5.04 -0.80 7.48
CA LEU A 150 -5.54 0.56 7.64
C LEU A 150 -5.48 0.88 9.11
N SER A 151 -4.72 1.91 9.49
CA SER A 151 -4.53 2.37 10.85
C SER A 151 -4.95 3.84 10.99
N SER A 152 -5.71 4.17 12.02
CA SER A 152 -6.19 5.53 12.27
C SER A 152 -6.04 5.93 13.73
N ARG A 153 -5.67 7.19 13.94
CA ARG A 153 -5.44 7.78 15.26
C ARG A 153 -6.72 8.13 16.02
N ASP A 154 -7.87 8.14 15.34
CA ASP A 154 -9.17 8.40 15.96
C ASP A 154 -10.31 7.65 15.24
N GLU A 155 -11.38 7.38 15.99
CA GLU A 155 -12.52 6.61 15.51
C GLU A 155 -13.28 7.29 14.36
N LYS A 156 -13.38 8.61 14.37
CA LYS A 156 -14.11 9.36 13.34
C LYS A 156 -13.43 9.23 11.99
N SER A 157 -12.12 9.47 11.96
CA SER A 157 -11.30 9.29 10.75
C SER A 157 -11.29 7.83 10.30
N TYR A 158 -11.14 6.88 11.23
CA TYR A 158 -11.24 5.47 10.97
C TYR A 158 -12.54 5.08 10.26
N ARG A 159 -13.70 5.49 10.78
CA ARG A 159 -15.00 5.17 10.18
C ARG A 159 -15.17 5.77 8.79
N LYS A 160 -14.70 7.01 8.61
CA LYS A 160 -14.72 7.71 7.32
C LYS A 160 -13.88 7.00 6.27
N ASP A 161 -12.66 6.57 6.67
CA ASP A 161 -11.64 6.12 5.73
C ASP A 161 -11.60 4.58 5.58
N ALA A 162 -12.30 3.85 6.44
CA ALA A 162 -12.37 2.39 6.40
C ALA A 162 -12.73 1.77 5.03
N PRO A 163 -13.58 2.39 4.18
CA PRO A 163 -13.84 1.88 2.83
C PRO A 163 -12.61 1.87 1.92
N ALA A 164 -11.62 2.75 2.16
CA ALA A 164 -10.40 2.82 1.34
C ALA A 164 -9.64 1.48 1.31
N LEU A 165 -9.65 0.72 2.41
CA LEU A 165 -9.02 -0.61 2.44
C LEU A 165 -9.62 -1.57 1.41
N GLN A 166 -10.95 -1.56 1.26
CA GLN A 166 -11.62 -2.41 0.26
C GLN A 166 -11.32 -1.95 -1.16
N GLU A 167 -11.21 -0.64 -1.39
CA GLU A 167 -10.81 -0.12 -2.71
C GLU A 167 -9.37 -0.53 -3.06
N VAL A 168 -8.44 -0.53 -2.11
CA VAL A 168 -7.09 -1.08 -2.32
C VAL A 168 -7.14 -2.55 -2.71
N LEU A 169 -7.93 -3.38 -2.01
CA LEU A 169 -8.07 -4.81 -2.30
C LEU A 169 -8.64 -5.08 -3.71
N LYS A 170 -9.49 -4.22 -4.23
CA LYS A 170 -10.00 -4.29 -5.62
C LYS A 170 -8.92 -4.02 -6.67
N THR A 171 -7.78 -3.49 -6.28
CA THR A 171 -6.64 -3.23 -7.18
C THR A 171 -5.49 -4.23 -6.99
N PHE A 172 -5.60 -5.11 -6.01
CA PHE A 172 -4.57 -6.07 -5.65
C PHE A 172 -4.35 -7.09 -6.78
N VAL A 173 -3.10 -7.23 -7.21
CA VAL A 173 -2.66 -8.21 -8.21
C VAL A 173 -1.40 -8.90 -7.71
N TYR A 174 -1.47 -10.21 -7.55
CA TYR A 174 -0.31 -11.05 -7.23
C TYR A 174 0.68 -11.08 -8.39
N LEU A 175 1.95 -10.95 -8.09
CA LEU A 175 3.04 -11.04 -9.06
C LEU A 175 3.77 -12.36 -8.84
N GLU A 176 3.62 -13.29 -9.78
CA GLU A 176 4.33 -14.56 -9.72
C GLU A 176 5.84 -14.33 -9.82
N PRO A 177 6.65 -14.96 -8.93
CA PRO A 177 8.09 -14.96 -9.09
C PRO A 177 8.44 -15.59 -10.45
N ARG A 178 9.28 -14.91 -11.24
CA ARG A 178 9.84 -15.55 -12.43
C ARG A 178 10.62 -16.79 -12.00
N THR A 179 10.12 -17.95 -12.33
CA THR A 179 10.94 -19.16 -12.35
C THR A 179 11.85 -19.02 -13.56
N ASP A 180 13.13 -18.67 -13.34
CA ASP A 180 14.11 -18.77 -14.40
C ASP A 180 14.06 -20.21 -14.92
N SER A 181 13.49 -20.38 -16.11
CA SER A 181 13.59 -21.63 -16.84
C SER A 181 15.07 -21.82 -17.08
N LYS A 182 15.69 -22.75 -16.36
CA LYS A 182 17.05 -23.19 -16.63
C LYS A 182 17.13 -23.50 -18.11
N SER A 183 17.78 -22.61 -18.87
CA SER A 183 18.24 -22.92 -20.22
C SER A 183 19.25 -24.06 -20.07
N HIS A 184 18.85 -25.23 -20.52
CA HIS A 184 19.73 -26.36 -20.76
C HIS A 184 20.58 -26.09 -21.98
#